data_146f2a1e984b0ec7a993ba36852a76ff
#
_entry.id   146f2a1e984b0ec7a993ba36852a76ff
#
_cell.length_a   1.000
_cell.length_b   1.000
_cell.length_c   1.000
_cell.angle_alpha   90.00
_cell.angle_beta   90.00
_cell.angle_gamma   90.00
#
_symmetry.space_group_name_H-M   'P 1'
#
loop_
_entity.id
_entity.type
_entity.pdbx_description
1 polymer ?
#
loop_
_entity_poly.entity_id
_entity_poly.type
_entity_poly.pdbx_seq_one_letter_code
_entity_poly.pdbx_strand_id
1 'polypeptide(L)'
;VINLYKRYSVGAHYLIARDGEIYKLAEENDIAFHAGESTLPSDPSRHSLNKSSIGIEIINSPISGPTEAQYEALAMLTEDIQSRHDIKYIYGHSDIAPSRKSDPWAFDWKRYFNLISFSNPTKKENVQSIENKDDSDKIKEVIIE
;
A
#
# COMPACT_ATOMS: atom_id res chain seq x y z
N VAL A 1 -2.37 -19.63 -10.06
CA VAL A 1 -2.75 -18.61 -9.07
C VAL A 1 -2.47 -17.23 -9.62
N ILE A 2 -1.24 -16.94 -10.06
CA ILE A 2 -0.86 -15.65 -10.62
C ILE A 2 -1.71 -15.30 -11.85
N ASN A 3 -1.94 -16.26 -12.74
CA ASN A 3 -2.78 -16.05 -13.91
C ASN A 3 -4.24 -15.79 -13.55
N LEU A 4 -4.74 -16.39 -12.45
CA LEU A 4 -6.08 -16.15 -11.95
C LEU A 4 -6.23 -14.69 -11.48
N TYR A 5 -5.27 -14.17 -10.73
CA TYR A 5 -5.28 -12.79 -10.28
C TYR A 5 -5.29 -11.80 -11.45
N LYS A 6 -4.44 -12.00 -12.44
CA LYS A 6 -4.41 -11.16 -13.64
C LYS A 6 -5.75 -11.18 -14.38
N ARG A 7 -6.34 -12.36 -14.53
CA ARG A 7 -7.56 -12.53 -15.31
C ARG A 7 -8.78 -11.85 -14.68
N TYR A 8 -8.88 -11.90 -13.36
CA TYR A 8 -10.04 -11.38 -12.65
C TYR A 8 -9.77 -10.04 -11.95
N SER A 9 -8.59 -9.47 -12.12
CA SER A 9 -8.19 -8.19 -11.52
C SER A 9 -8.45 -8.14 -10.01
N VAL A 10 -8.28 -9.29 -9.33
CA VAL A 10 -8.47 -9.39 -7.88
C VAL A 10 -7.12 -9.37 -7.17
N GLY A 11 -7.10 -8.83 -5.98
CA GLY A 11 -5.92 -8.79 -5.14
C GLY A 11 -5.05 -7.58 -5.37
N ALA A 12 -3.79 -7.67 -4.99
CA ALA A 12 -2.84 -6.57 -4.96
C ALA A 12 -2.01 -6.51 -6.25
N HIS A 13 -1.23 -5.45 -6.39
CA HIS A 13 -0.23 -5.33 -7.47
C HIS A 13 0.98 -6.23 -7.21
N TYR A 14 1.33 -6.39 -5.95
CA TYR A 14 2.48 -7.19 -5.51
C TYR A 14 2.10 -8.11 -4.36
N LEU A 15 2.81 -9.23 -4.29
CA LEU A 15 2.70 -10.17 -3.18
C LEU A 15 4.10 -10.52 -2.71
N ILE A 16 4.33 -10.47 -1.40
CA ILE A 16 5.61 -10.82 -0.78
C ILE A 16 5.44 -12.09 0.02
N ALA A 17 6.14 -13.15 -0.41
CA ALA A 17 6.13 -14.44 0.27
C ALA A 17 6.98 -14.42 1.54
N ARG A 18 6.81 -15.44 2.38
CA ARG A 18 7.49 -15.56 3.68
C ARG A 18 9.02 -15.50 3.61
N ASP A 19 9.59 -15.93 2.50
CA ASP A 19 11.04 -15.88 2.23
C ASP A 19 11.50 -14.52 1.67
N GLY A 20 10.61 -13.58 1.48
CA GLY A 20 10.88 -12.26 0.92
C GLY A 20 10.79 -12.20 -0.60
N GLU A 21 10.43 -13.29 -1.28
CA GLU A 21 10.27 -13.27 -2.73
C GLU A 21 9.08 -12.40 -3.13
N ILE A 22 9.30 -11.52 -4.11
CA ILE A 22 8.30 -10.55 -4.57
C ILE A 22 7.70 -11.03 -5.90
N TYR A 23 6.37 -11.13 -5.92
CA TYR A 23 5.61 -11.48 -7.12
C TYR A 23 4.83 -10.27 -7.61
N LYS A 24 5.02 -9.92 -8.88
CA LYS A 24 4.24 -8.87 -9.52
C LYS A 24 2.97 -9.49 -10.12
N LEU A 25 1.82 -9.08 -9.62
CA LEU A 25 0.51 -9.62 -10.02
C LEU A 25 -0.19 -8.75 -11.05
N ALA A 26 0.08 -7.45 -11.06
CA ALA A 26 -0.47 -6.47 -11.99
C ALA A 26 0.52 -5.34 -12.21
N GLU A 27 0.39 -4.64 -13.33
CA GLU A 27 1.16 -3.42 -13.57
C GLU A 27 0.73 -2.32 -12.59
N GLU A 28 1.65 -1.46 -12.19
CA GLU A 28 1.37 -0.42 -11.18
C GLU A 28 0.28 0.55 -11.63
N ASN A 29 0.18 0.82 -12.93
CA ASN A 29 -0.84 1.71 -13.49
C ASN A 29 -2.20 1.02 -13.73
N ASP A 30 -2.26 -0.30 -13.59
CA ASP A 30 -3.52 -1.02 -13.64
C ASP A 30 -4.25 -0.89 -12.31
N ILE A 31 -5.58 -0.85 -12.36
CA ILE A 31 -6.38 -0.79 -11.15
C ILE A 31 -6.53 -2.21 -10.60
N ALA A 32 -5.93 -2.44 -9.42
CA ALA A 32 -6.16 -3.65 -8.65
C ALA A 32 -7.23 -3.37 -7.59
N PHE A 33 -8.15 -4.31 -7.41
CA PHE A 33 -9.25 -4.15 -6.45
C PHE A 33 -8.84 -4.58 -5.04
N HIS A 34 -7.74 -4.01 -4.54
CA HIS A 34 -7.13 -4.39 -3.27
C HIS A 34 -7.70 -3.64 -2.07
N ALA A 35 -8.00 -2.37 -2.24
CA ALA A 35 -8.44 -1.51 -1.15
C ALA A 35 -9.94 -1.68 -0.85
N GLY A 36 -10.74 -1.85 -1.89
CA GLY A 36 -12.18 -1.91 -1.78
C GLY A 36 -12.78 -0.61 -1.27
N GLU A 37 -13.87 -0.69 -0.55
CA GLU A 37 -14.47 0.45 0.13
C GLU A 37 -13.53 0.94 1.22
N SER A 38 -13.04 2.17 1.07
CA SER A 38 -11.93 2.69 1.86
C SER A 38 -11.95 4.20 1.91
N THR A 39 -11.29 4.75 2.92
CA THR A 39 -11.17 6.20 3.12
C THR A 39 -9.76 6.52 3.57
N LEU A 40 -9.16 7.57 3.00
CA LEU A 40 -7.82 7.99 3.39
C LEU A 40 -7.86 8.63 4.79
N PRO A 41 -7.10 8.14 5.78
CA PRO A 41 -7.13 8.71 7.13
C PRO A 41 -6.76 10.19 7.20
N SER A 42 -5.81 10.63 6.36
CA SER A 42 -5.35 12.02 6.33
C SER A 42 -6.27 12.94 5.55
N ASP A 43 -7.16 12.39 4.72
CA ASP A 43 -8.12 13.15 3.92
C ASP A 43 -9.39 12.32 3.73
N PRO A 44 -10.35 12.40 4.68
CA PRO A 44 -11.56 11.59 4.63
C PRO A 44 -12.48 11.86 3.43
N SER A 45 -12.23 12.93 2.68
CA SER A 45 -12.97 13.19 1.44
C SER A 45 -12.58 12.24 0.30
N ARG A 46 -11.43 11.58 0.43
CA ARG A 46 -10.94 10.63 -0.57
C ARG A 46 -11.38 9.22 -0.21
N HIS A 47 -12.15 8.61 -1.10
CA HIS A 47 -12.71 7.26 -0.95
C HIS A 47 -12.26 6.36 -2.08
N SER A 48 -12.48 5.04 -1.90
CA SER A 48 -12.28 4.04 -2.96
C SER A 48 -10.88 4.14 -3.56
N LEU A 49 -9.87 3.86 -2.76
CA LEU A 49 -8.47 4.17 -3.06
C LEU A 49 -7.84 3.26 -4.12
N ASN A 50 -8.58 2.33 -4.74
CA ASN A 50 -8.03 1.45 -5.77
C ASN A 50 -7.38 2.21 -6.94
N LYS A 51 -7.95 3.34 -7.32
CA LYS A 51 -7.48 4.11 -8.49
C LYS A 51 -6.18 4.87 -8.25
N SER A 52 -5.89 5.20 -6.99
CA SER A 52 -4.77 6.07 -6.64
C SER A 52 -3.68 5.35 -5.86
N SER A 53 -3.78 4.04 -5.68
CA SER A 53 -2.87 3.31 -4.79
C SER A 53 -2.30 2.06 -5.43
N ILE A 54 -1.14 1.65 -4.90
CA ILE A 54 -0.53 0.36 -5.17
C ILE A 54 -0.73 -0.50 -3.93
N GLY A 55 -1.34 -1.67 -4.10
CA GLY A 55 -1.52 -2.65 -3.02
C GLY A 55 -0.38 -3.64 -2.98
N ILE A 56 0.16 -3.87 -1.80
CA ILE A 56 1.19 -4.87 -1.54
C ILE A 56 0.67 -5.84 -0.49
N GLU A 57 0.48 -7.09 -0.87
CA GLU A 57 0.06 -8.14 0.06
C GLU A 57 1.27 -8.85 0.64
N ILE A 58 1.27 -9.01 1.97
CA ILE A 58 2.31 -9.73 2.70
C ILE A 58 1.71 -11.01 3.26
N ILE A 59 2.23 -12.16 2.85
CA ILE A 59 1.75 -13.45 3.36
C ILE A 59 2.17 -13.63 4.82
N ASN A 60 1.20 -13.53 5.73
CA ASN A 60 1.41 -13.81 7.14
C ASN A 60 0.11 -14.25 7.82
N SER A 61 0.17 -14.44 9.13
CA SER A 61 -1.01 -14.73 9.96
C SER A 61 -1.08 -13.76 11.13
N PRO A 62 -2.24 -13.62 11.81
CA PRO A 62 -2.37 -12.75 12.97
C PRO A 62 -1.38 -13.05 14.12
N ILE A 63 -0.87 -14.29 14.17
CA ILE A 63 0.02 -14.74 15.24
C ILE A 63 1.48 -14.51 14.88
N SER A 64 1.87 -14.78 13.63
CA SER A 64 3.29 -14.81 13.25
C SER A 64 3.89 -13.45 12.88
N GLY A 65 3.08 -12.56 12.32
CA GLY A 65 3.60 -11.32 11.74
C GLY A 65 4.55 -11.56 10.55
N PRO A 66 5.03 -10.49 9.92
CA PRO A 66 5.97 -10.62 8.81
C PRO A 66 7.34 -11.13 9.28
N THR A 67 8.03 -11.85 8.40
CA THR A 67 9.43 -12.25 8.62
C THR A 67 10.37 -11.08 8.37
N GLU A 68 11.62 -11.22 8.84
CA GLU A 68 12.66 -10.24 8.54
C GLU A 68 12.88 -10.08 7.03
N ALA A 69 12.90 -11.19 6.30
CA ALA A 69 13.01 -11.17 4.84
C ALA A 69 11.86 -10.40 4.18
N GLN A 70 10.65 -10.49 4.73
CA GLN A 70 9.51 -9.73 4.23
C GLN A 70 9.64 -8.23 4.50
N TYR A 71 10.10 -7.82 5.68
CA TYR A 71 10.35 -6.39 5.96
C TYR A 71 11.40 -5.81 5.02
N GLU A 72 12.49 -6.52 4.80
CA GLU A 72 13.56 -6.09 3.90
C GLU A 72 13.07 -5.98 2.45
N ALA A 73 12.34 -6.98 1.98
CA ALA A 73 11.77 -6.99 0.63
C ALA A 73 10.74 -5.87 0.46
N LEU A 74 9.89 -5.66 1.46
CA LEU A 74 8.90 -4.60 1.43
C LEU A 74 9.56 -3.22 1.38
N ALA A 75 10.60 -2.99 2.19
CA ALA A 75 11.32 -1.73 2.18
C ALA A 75 11.97 -1.46 0.81
N MET A 76 12.63 -2.45 0.24
CA MET A 76 13.24 -2.34 -1.08
C MET A 76 12.19 -2.05 -2.17
N LEU A 77 11.07 -2.77 -2.15
CA LEU A 77 9.98 -2.56 -3.11
C LEU A 77 9.36 -1.17 -2.95
N THR A 78 9.15 -0.72 -1.71
CA THR A 78 8.60 0.61 -1.44
C THR A 78 9.49 1.71 -1.99
N GLU A 79 10.79 1.63 -1.75
CA GLU A 79 11.75 2.61 -2.28
C GLU A 79 11.77 2.60 -3.81
N ASP A 80 11.67 1.44 -4.42
CA ASP A 80 11.57 1.30 -5.86
C ASP A 80 10.30 1.96 -6.41
N ILE A 81 9.16 1.73 -5.77
CA ILE A 81 7.89 2.39 -6.12
C ILE A 81 8.02 3.91 -5.96
N GLN A 82 8.62 4.38 -4.88
CA GLN A 82 8.84 5.80 -4.64
C GLN A 82 9.73 6.46 -5.70
N SER A 83 10.60 5.69 -6.33
CA SER A 83 11.42 6.21 -7.42
C SER A 83 10.61 6.49 -8.70
N ARG A 84 9.45 5.85 -8.85
CA ARG A 84 8.58 5.97 -10.02
C ARG A 84 7.33 6.82 -9.79
N HIS A 85 6.90 6.95 -8.54
CA HIS A 85 5.67 7.67 -8.17
C HIS A 85 5.93 8.57 -6.97
N ASP A 86 5.31 9.74 -6.96
CA ASP A 86 5.36 10.65 -5.82
C ASP A 86 4.38 10.17 -4.74
N ILE A 87 4.80 9.17 -3.96
CA ILE A 87 3.98 8.57 -2.92
C ILE A 87 3.87 9.53 -1.73
N LYS A 88 2.64 9.90 -1.42
CA LYS A 88 2.33 10.83 -0.33
C LYS A 88 1.94 10.12 0.96
N TYR A 89 1.36 8.92 0.85
CA TYR A 89 0.84 8.19 2.00
C TYR A 89 1.16 6.71 1.88
N ILE A 90 1.48 6.09 3.01
CA ILE A 90 1.64 4.65 3.15
C ILE A 90 0.79 4.22 4.35
N TYR A 91 -0.24 3.42 4.11
CA TYR A 91 -1.15 2.95 5.15
C TYR A 91 -1.34 1.44 5.07
N GLY A 92 -1.82 0.85 6.16
CA GLY A 92 -2.31 -0.51 6.17
C GLY A 92 -3.76 -0.59 5.70
N HIS A 93 -4.17 -1.78 5.28
CA HIS A 93 -5.55 -2.03 4.88
C HIS A 93 -6.53 -1.67 6.01
N SER A 94 -6.19 -2.02 7.26
CA SER A 94 -6.99 -1.68 8.43
C SER A 94 -7.09 -0.18 8.70
N ASP A 95 -6.10 0.60 8.27
CA ASP A 95 -6.13 2.06 8.45
C ASP A 95 -7.15 2.72 7.53
N ILE A 96 -7.30 2.21 6.31
CA ILE A 96 -8.22 2.78 5.30
C ILE A 96 -9.61 2.15 5.32
N ALA A 97 -9.78 1.01 5.99
CA ALA A 97 -11.05 0.30 6.10
C ALA A 97 -11.18 -0.36 7.48
N PRO A 98 -11.13 0.42 8.59
CA PRO A 98 -11.01 -0.13 9.95
C PRO A 98 -12.19 -0.98 10.38
N SER A 99 -13.39 -0.73 9.85
CA SER A 99 -14.58 -1.51 10.20
C SER A 99 -14.65 -2.84 9.46
N ARG A 100 -13.84 -3.03 8.41
CA ARG A 100 -13.96 -4.16 7.48
C ARG A 100 -12.70 -5.00 7.41
N LYS A 101 -11.52 -4.44 7.67
CA LYS A 101 -10.22 -5.09 7.51
C LYS A 101 -9.35 -4.93 8.74
N SER A 102 -8.56 -5.95 9.03
CA SER A 102 -7.62 -5.96 10.15
C SER A 102 -6.15 -6.10 9.73
N ASP A 103 -5.88 -6.43 8.47
CA ASP A 103 -4.53 -6.61 7.95
C ASP A 103 -3.83 -5.27 7.68
N PRO A 104 -2.51 -5.18 7.68
CA PRO A 104 -1.54 -6.26 7.92
C PRO A 104 -1.46 -6.63 9.41
N TRP A 105 -1.39 -7.94 9.68
CA TRP A 105 -1.40 -8.43 11.06
C TRP A 105 -0.01 -8.39 11.69
N ALA A 106 0.03 -8.02 12.97
CA ALA A 106 1.27 -7.98 13.78
C ALA A 106 2.41 -7.24 13.05
N PHE A 107 2.07 -6.15 12.37
CA PHE A 107 3.00 -5.39 11.54
C PHE A 107 3.69 -4.30 12.37
N ASP A 108 5.01 -4.30 12.35
CA ASP A 108 5.82 -3.29 13.03
C ASP A 108 6.04 -2.08 12.11
N TRP A 109 5.15 -1.11 12.20
CA TRP A 109 5.17 0.11 11.38
C TRP A 109 6.43 0.94 11.60
N LYS A 110 6.88 1.04 12.86
CA LYS A 110 8.08 1.81 13.19
C LYS A 110 9.32 1.21 12.51
N ARG A 111 9.46 -0.11 12.55
CA ARG A 111 10.54 -0.82 11.87
C ARG A 111 10.52 -0.56 10.37
N TYR A 112 9.36 -0.70 9.75
CA TYR A 112 9.19 -0.48 8.31
C TYR A 112 9.52 0.96 7.92
N PHE A 113 8.95 1.95 8.61
CA PHE A 113 9.20 3.37 8.31
C PHE A 113 10.66 3.77 8.54
N ASN A 114 11.34 3.17 9.52
CA ASN A 114 12.76 3.41 9.73
C ASN A 114 13.62 2.86 8.58
N LEU A 115 13.22 1.72 8.00
CA LEU A 115 13.95 1.13 6.87
C LEU A 115 13.88 1.99 5.60
N ILE A 116 12.78 2.69 5.39
CA ILE A 116 12.56 3.52 4.20
C ILE A 116 12.69 5.03 4.47
N SER A 117 12.95 5.42 5.71
CA SER A 117 13.05 6.84 6.11
C SER A 117 11.82 7.66 5.69
N PHE A 118 10.62 7.10 5.94
CA PHE A 118 9.35 7.71 5.57
C PHE A 118 8.45 7.91 6.79
N SER A 119 7.65 8.97 6.76
CA SER A 119 6.54 9.17 7.69
C SER A 119 5.37 9.81 6.95
N ASN A 120 4.14 9.40 7.27
CA ASN A 120 2.96 10.01 6.68
C ASN A 120 2.85 11.47 7.09
N PRO A 121 2.51 12.38 6.16
CA PRO A 121 2.29 13.79 6.49
C PRO A 121 1.16 13.95 7.51
N THR A 122 1.33 14.92 8.42
CA THR A 122 0.25 15.32 9.32
C THR A 122 -0.74 16.24 8.61
N LYS A 123 -1.95 16.40 9.18
CA LYS A 123 -2.97 17.29 8.61
C LYS A 123 -2.49 18.74 8.42
N LYS A 124 -1.53 19.20 9.22
CA LYS A 124 -0.98 20.56 9.13
C LYS A 124 -0.06 20.74 7.93
N GLU A 125 0.58 19.69 7.48
CA GLU A 125 1.50 19.73 6.33
C GLU A 125 0.74 19.73 5.02
N ASN A 126 -0.50 19.22 5.02
CA ASN A 126 -1.32 19.10 3.82
C ASN A 126 -2.01 20.41 3.39
N VAL A 127 -2.00 21.44 4.23
CA VAL A 127 -2.76 22.69 3.97
C VAL A 127 -2.17 23.53 2.84
N GLN A 128 -0.94 23.21 2.39
CA GLN A 128 -0.23 24.01 1.39
C GLN A 128 -0.02 23.32 0.04
N SER A 129 -0.45 22.09 -0.12
CA SER A 129 -0.36 21.44 -1.42
C SER A 129 -1.56 21.85 -2.27
N ILE A 130 -1.35 22.78 -3.18
CA ILE A 130 -2.31 23.04 -4.25
C ILE A 130 -2.31 21.80 -5.14
N GLU A 131 -3.35 20.99 -5.04
CA GLU A 131 -3.53 19.89 -5.96
C GLU A 131 -3.80 20.47 -7.35
N ASN A 132 -2.86 20.28 -8.26
CA ASN A 132 -3.12 20.50 -9.66
C ASN A 132 -4.19 19.51 -10.11
N LYS A 133 -5.16 19.98 -10.88
CA LYS A 133 -6.24 19.14 -11.42
C LYS A 133 -5.73 17.97 -12.25
N ASP A 134 -4.49 18.03 -12.73
CA ASP A 134 -3.84 16.97 -13.52
C ASP A 134 -3.31 15.80 -12.66
N ASP A 135 -3.36 15.91 -11.32
CA ASP A 135 -2.87 14.88 -10.40
C ASP A 135 -3.92 13.83 -10.01
N SER A 136 -5.17 13.97 -10.50
CA SER A 136 -6.27 13.08 -10.12
C SER A 136 -6.06 11.61 -10.51
N ASP A 137 -5.27 11.36 -11.57
CA ASP A 137 -5.00 10.01 -12.09
C ASP A 137 -3.66 9.44 -11.64
N LYS A 138 -2.90 10.17 -10.80
CA LYS A 138 -1.60 9.71 -10.32
C LYS A 138 -1.72 8.80 -9.10
N ILE A 139 -0.80 7.85 -9.04
CA ILE A 139 -0.64 6.98 -7.87
C ILE A 139 -0.01 7.81 -6.75
N LYS A 140 -0.67 7.86 -5.60
CA LYS A 140 -0.28 8.67 -4.45
C LYS A 140 -0.11 7.85 -3.17
N GLU A 141 -0.65 6.65 -3.11
CA GLU A 141 -0.62 5.82 -1.92
C GLU A 141 -0.06 4.44 -2.18
N VAL A 142 0.60 3.89 -1.16
CA VAL A 142 0.92 2.47 -1.05
C VAL A 142 0.10 1.92 0.12
N ILE A 143 -0.61 0.83 -0.13
CA ILE A 143 -1.44 0.15 0.89
C ILE A 143 -0.83 -1.21 1.17
N ILE A 144 -0.47 -1.42 2.43
CA ILE A 144 0.10 -2.68 2.92
C ILE A 144 -1.04 -3.57 3.42
N GLU A 145 -1.09 -4.78 2.91
CA GLU A 145 -2.19 -5.72 3.18
C GLU A 145 -1.77 -7.06 3.74
#